data_af4f1dfb89bdae731261ec2af9bbd492
#
_entry.id   af4f1dfb89bdae731261ec2af9bbd492
#
_cell.length_a   1.000
_cell.length_b   1.000
_cell.length_c   1.000
_cell.angle_alpha   90.00
_cell.angle_beta   90.00
_cell.angle_gamma   90.00
#
_symmetry.space_group_name_H-M   'P 1'
#
loop_
_entity.id
_entity.type
_entity.pdbx_description
1 polymer ?
#
loop_
_entity_poly.entity_id
_entity_poly.type
_entity_poly.pdbx_seq_one_letter_code
_entity_poly.pdbx_strand_id
1 'polypeptide(L)'
;ATFKIDGFSKQYYGKVYFSDTTEITSDGWVEVYDRVTEKKLIHVDADELSFNLHDGELKAHIAEIPYGEHSVLLHEDYNFDGKKDFAIMDGFNSCYHGPSFQIYLASKNGFVYSDSFTRLAQDYCGMFSVDHENEIISTMVKSGCCWHQFSNYIVENNEPKLVSSYTDDSQNDPIYIERTEEWDGKKMVETVSTSIELESENIKEYFKFHVDKVNKDIILYNINDRMLYYAITNDKGNVELYYPVDSPYQSPDFKYDK
;
A
#
# COMPACT_ATOMS: atom_id res chain seq x y z
N ALA A 1 -8.33 -11.78 -28.39
CA ALA A 1 -9.42 -10.90 -28.85
C ALA A 1 -9.09 -9.44 -28.55
N THR A 2 -9.65 -8.51 -29.33
CA THR A 2 -9.48 -7.07 -29.12
C THR A 2 -10.81 -6.44 -28.75
N PHE A 3 -10.82 -5.64 -27.70
CA PHE A 3 -12.00 -4.90 -27.25
C PHE A 3 -11.72 -3.41 -27.27
N LYS A 4 -12.77 -2.62 -27.51
CA LYS A 4 -12.73 -1.17 -27.40
C LYS A 4 -13.12 -0.76 -25.98
N ILE A 5 -12.40 0.23 -25.41
CA ILE A 5 -12.73 0.87 -24.15
C ILE A 5 -13.19 2.28 -24.47
N ASP A 6 -14.43 2.59 -24.14
CA ASP A 6 -15.06 3.87 -24.48
C ASP A 6 -15.73 4.52 -23.25
N GLY A 7 -16.26 5.73 -23.37
CA GLY A 7 -17.05 6.40 -22.36
C GLY A 7 -16.26 7.18 -21.29
N PHE A 8 -14.96 7.01 -21.15
CA PHE A 8 -14.13 7.69 -20.14
C PHE A 8 -13.68 9.10 -20.59
N SER A 9 -13.65 9.36 -21.89
CA SER A 9 -13.21 10.63 -22.46
C SER A 9 -13.96 10.99 -23.74
N LYS A 10 -14.19 12.28 -23.97
CA LYS A 10 -14.68 12.80 -25.25
C LYS A 10 -13.59 12.85 -26.32
N GLN A 11 -12.32 12.94 -25.91
CA GLN A 11 -11.16 13.09 -26.79
C GLN A 11 -10.46 11.77 -27.09
N TYR A 12 -10.49 10.81 -26.16
CA TYR A 12 -9.74 9.55 -26.26
C TYR A 12 -10.64 8.33 -26.23
N TYR A 13 -10.11 7.23 -26.72
CA TYR A 13 -10.64 5.88 -26.52
C TYR A 13 -9.48 4.90 -26.36
N GLY A 14 -9.74 3.77 -25.71
CA GLY A 14 -8.78 2.70 -25.54
C GLY A 14 -9.06 1.50 -26.44
N LYS A 15 -8.04 0.68 -26.65
CA LYS A 15 -8.14 -0.70 -27.12
C LYS A 15 -7.34 -1.58 -26.20
N VAL A 16 -7.86 -2.76 -25.92
CA VAL A 16 -7.14 -3.80 -25.19
C VAL A 16 -7.21 -5.09 -26.01
N TYR A 17 -6.10 -5.79 -26.05
CA TYR A 17 -5.98 -7.10 -26.66
C TYR A 17 -5.64 -8.12 -25.58
N PHE A 18 -6.33 -9.25 -25.62
CA PHE A 18 -6.04 -10.45 -24.84
C PHE A 18 -5.66 -11.57 -25.79
N SER A 19 -4.56 -12.26 -25.52
CA SER A 19 -4.13 -13.41 -26.31
C SER A 19 -5.09 -14.57 -26.14
N ASP A 20 -5.58 -14.79 -24.91
CA ASP A 20 -6.60 -15.78 -24.57
C ASP A 20 -7.73 -15.13 -23.78
N THR A 21 -8.97 -15.39 -24.16
CA THR A 21 -10.18 -14.90 -23.47
C THR A 21 -10.96 -16.01 -22.79
N THR A 22 -10.41 -17.21 -22.74
CA THR A 22 -10.99 -18.35 -22.02
C THR A 22 -10.45 -18.48 -20.59
N GLU A 23 -9.31 -17.84 -20.32
CA GLU A 23 -8.69 -17.78 -18.98
C GLU A 23 -9.11 -16.50 -18.25
N ILE A 24 -8.94 -16.49 -16.93
CA ILE A 24 -9.26 -15.32 -16.06
C ILE A 24 -8.30 -14.18 -16.32
N THR A 25 -7.04 -14.52 -16.60
CA THR A 25 -5.96 -13.58 -16.92
C THR A 25 -5.28 -14.01 -18.22
N SER A 26 -4.71 -13.06 -18.94
CA SER A 26 -4.04 -13.29 -20.23
C SER A 26 -3.00 -12.22 -20.47
N ASP A 27 -1.91 -12.58 -21.12
CA ASP A 27 -1.02 -11.60 -21.71
C ASP A 27 -1.71 -10.80 -22.82
N GLY A 28 -1.23 -9.60 -23.06
CA GLY A 28 -1.83 -8.74 -24.08
C GLY A 28 -1.19 -7.36 -24.14
N TRP A 29 -1.97 -6.40 -24.58
CA TRP A 29 -1.57 -4.99 -24.58
C TRP A 29 -2.78 -4.06 -24.42
N VAL A 30 -2.51 -2.84 -23.95
CA VAL A 30 -3.47 -1.75 -23.87
C VAL A 30 -2.95 -0.55 -24.63
N GLU A 31 -3.81 0.06 -25.44
CA GLU A 31 -3.49 1.21 -26.28
C GLU A 31 -4.50 2.35 -26.06
N VAL A 32 -4.02 3.59 -26.17
CA VAL A 32 -4.85 4.81 -26.12
C VAL A 32 -4.72 5.54 -27.44
N TYR A 33 -5.85 6.00 -27.97
CA TYR A 33 -5.98 6.69 -29.23
C TYR A 33 -6.67 8.05 -29.08
N ASP A 34 -6.23 9.01 -29.87
CA ASP A 34 -6.99 10.24 -30.10
C ASP A 34 -8.17 9.95 -31.04
N ARG A 35 -9.36 10.34 -30.63
CA ARG A 35 -10.62 10.00 -31.30
C ARG A 35 -10.80 10.69 -32.65
N VAL A 36 -10.21 11.87 -32.83
CA VAL A 36 -10.35 12.67 -34.05
C VAL A 36 -9.33 12.26 -35.09
N THR A 37 -8.10 12.11 -34.70
CA THR A 37 -6.98 11.81 -35.61
C THR A 37 -6.72 10.32 -35.79
N GLU A 38 -7.35 9.48 -34.99
CA GLU A 38 -7.11 8.03 -34.89
C GLU A 38 -5.64 7.67 -34.61
N LYS A 39 -4.86 8.66 -34.15
CA LYS A 39 -3.45 8.44 -33.80
C LYS A 39 -3.32 7.69 -32.49
N LYS A 40 -2.51 6.63 -32.52
CA LYS A 40 -2.07 5.95 -31.29
C LYS A 40 -1.18 6.87 -30.47
N LEU A 41 -1.50 7.08 -29.20
CA LEU A 41 -0.81 7.96 -28.26
C LEU A 41 0.02 7.18 -27.25
N ILE A 42 -0.48 6.05 -26.77
CA ILE A 42 0.16 5.19 -25.76
C ILE A 42 0.02 3.75 -26.22
N HIS A 43 1.02 2.94 -25.93
CA HIS A 43 1.00 1.49 -26.05
C HIS A 43 1.76 0.89 -24.87
N VAL A 44 1.12 -0.07 -24.21
CA VAL A 44 1.69 -0.81 -23.08
C VAL A 44 1.47 -2.28 -23.32
N ASP A 45 2.56 -3.05 -23.41
CA ASP A 45 2.51 -4.50 -23.33
C ASP A 45 2.29 -4.91 -21.86
N ALA A 46 1.50 -5.94 -21.64
CA ALA A 46 1.17 -6.46 -20.34
C ALA A 46 1.36 -7.98 -20.30
N ASP A 47 2.05 -8.43 -19.28
CA ASP A 47 2.30 -9.86 -19.08
C ASP A 47 1.04 -10.59 -18.62
N GLU A 48 0.19 -9.86 -17.89
CA GLU A 48 -1.04 -10.41 -17.32
C GLU A 48 -2.10 -9.33 -17.18
N LEU A 49 -3.22 -9.49 -17.88
CA LEU A 49 -4.39 -8.62 -17.81
C LEU A 49 -5.59 -9.43 -17.34
N SER A 50 -6.38 -8.89 -16.43
CA SER A 50 -7.70 -9.41 -16.10
C SER A 50 -8.78 -8.52 -16.69
N PHE A 51 -9.94 -9.09 -16.99
CA PHE A 51 -11.05 -8.34 -17.55
C PHE A 51 -12.39 -8.93 -17.16
N ASN A 52 -13.37 -8.04 -17.01
CA ASN A 52 -14.77 -8.40 -16.91
C ASN A 52 -15.57 -7.68 -18.00
N LEU A 53 -16.41 -8.42 -18.69
CA LEU A 53 -17.33 -7.86 -19.68
C LEU A 53 -18.65 -7.51 -18.99
N HIS A 54 -19.01 -6.23 -19.01
CA HIS A 54 -20.32 -5.75 -18.60
C HIS A 54 -21.20 -5.61 -19.84
N ASP A 55 -22.23 -6.44 -19.96
CA ASP A 55 -23.10 -6.50 -21.16
C ASP A 55 -22.33 -6.74 -22.48
N GLY A 56 -21.23 -7.48 -22.41
CA GLY A 56 -20.37 -7.77 -23.55
C GLY A 56 -19.38 -6.64 -23.91
N GLU A 57 -19.30 -5.60 -23.13
CA GLU A 57 -18.37 -4.47 -23.30
C GLU A 57 -17.37 -4.37 -22.15
N LEU A 58 -16.16 -3.95 -22.46
CA LEU A 58 -15.13 -3.60 -21.49
C LEU A 58 -15.25 -2.12 -21.14
N LYS A 59 -15.39 -1.80 -19.85
CA LYS A 59 -15.50 -0.41 -19.38
C LYS A 59 -14.21 0.03 -18.73
N ALA A 60 -13.80 1.26 -18.96
CA ALA A 60 -12.76 1.92 -18.19
C ALA A 60 -13.26 2.16 -16.75
N HIS A 61 -12.34 2.20 -15.82
CA HIS A 61 -12.60 2.40 -14.38
C HIS A 61 -13.35 1.28 -13.67
N ILE A 62 -13.56 0.13 -14.34
CA ILE A 62 -14.24 -1.02 -13.74
C ILE A 62 -13.51 -2.30 -14.15
N ALA A 63 -13.00 -3.04 -13.20
CA ALA A 63 -12.70 -4.45 -13.28
C ALA A 63 -12.83 -5.05 -11.87
N GLU A 64 -13.44 -6.20 -11.76
CA GLU A 64 -13.55 -6.92 -10.48
C GLU A 64 -12.42 -7.93 -10.39
N ILE A 65 -11.62 -7.81 -9.34
CA ILE A 65 -10.71 -8.87 -8.90
C ILE A 65 -11.11 -9.30 -7.49
N PRO A 66 -10.57 -10.42 -6.96
CA PRO A 66 -10.95 -10.94 -5.64
C PRO A 66 -10.86 -9.94 -4.48
N TYR A 67 -10.15 -8.83 -4.65
CA TYR A 67 -9.90 -7.82 -3.59
C TYR A 67 -10.41 -6.41 -3.92
N GLY A 68 -11.25 -6.25 -4.93
CA GLY A 68 -11.85 -4.97 -5.27
C GLY A 68 -11.98 -4.72 -6.78
N GLU A 69 -12.43 -3.53 -7.11
CA GLU A 69 -12.58 -3.07 -8.49
C GLU A 69 -11.29 -2.40 -8.96
N HIS A 70 -10.83 -2.76 -10.14
CA HIS A 70 -9.77 -2.03 -10.85
C HIS A 70 -10.08 -2.05 -12.36
N SER A 71 -9.36 -1.29 -13.14
CA SER A 71 -9.52 -1.27 -14.58
C SER A 71 -8.17 -1.38 -15.29
N VAL A 72 -8.16 -1.97 -16.47
CA VAL A 72 -6.96 -1.98 -17.33
C VAL A 72 -6.56 -0.58 -17.80
N LEU A 73 -7.46 0.41 -17.69
CA LEU A 73 -7.23 1.80 -18.07
C LEU A 73 -7.96 2.74 -17.11
N LEU A 74 -7.20 3.64 -16.49
CA LEU A 74 -7.71 4.73 -15.67
C LEU A 74 -7.33 6.07 -16.31
N HIS A 75 -8.18 7.10 -16.16
CA HIS A 75 -7.98 8.42 -16.73
C HIS A 75 -8.36 9.50 -15.72
N GLU A 76 -7.36 9.99 -15.01
CA GLU A 76 -7.51 10.89 -13.86
C GLU A 76 -6.32 11.85 -13.78
N ASP A 77 -6.44 12.96 -13.06
CA ASP A 77 -5.37 13.93 -12.83
C ASP A 77 -4.52 13.48 -11.64
N TYR A 78 -3.38 12.87 -11.89
CA TYR A 78 -2.50 12.32 -10.85
C TYR A 78 -1.49 13.34 -10.32
N ASN A 79 -1.17 14.35 -11.09
CA ASN A 79 -0.18 15.35 -10.73
C ASN A 79 -0.77 16.71 -10.34
N PHE A 80 -2.12 16.82 -10.26
CA PHE A 80 -2.86 18.00 -9.86
C PHE A 80 -2.64 19.23 -10.77
N ASP A 81 -2.32 19.01 -12.06
CA ASP A 81 -2.07 20.08 -13.03
C ASP A 81 -3.37 20.54 -13.77
N GLY A 82 -4.50 19.96 -13.43
CA GLY A 82 -5.81 20.21 -14.04
C GLY A 82 -6.05 19.45 -15.34
N LYS A 83 -5.14 18.57 -15.77
CA LYS A 83 -5.29 17.71 -16.93
C LYS A 83 -5.31 16.25 -16.51
N LYS A 84 -6.14 15.48 -17.18
CA LYS A 84 -6.21 14.06 -16.89
C LYS A 84 -5.07 13.29 -17.56
N ASP A 85 -4.44 12.46 -16.77
CA ASP A 85 -3.37 11.52 -17.09
C ASP A 85 -3.92 10.13 -17.38
N PHE A 86 -3.06 9.19 -17.74
CA PHE A 86 -3.42 7.79 -17.88
C PHE A 86 -2.63 6.90 -16.94
N ALA A 87 -3.33 5.97 -16.28
CA ALA A 87 -2.74 4.77 -15.72
C ALA A 87 -3.17 3.57 -16.57
N ILE A 88 -2.20 2.84 -17.07
CA ILE A 88 -2.40 1.69 -17.96
C ILE A 88 -1.86 0.45 -17.25
N MET A 89 -2.70 -0.56 -17.07
CA MET A 89 -2.31 -1.82 -16.44
C MET A 89 -1.26 -2.53 -17.30
N ASP A 90 -0.17 -2.96 -16.68
CA ASP A 90 0.92 -3.69 -17.30
C ASP A 90 1.09 -5.11 -16.73
N GLY A 91 0.30 -5.47 -15.73
CA GLY A 91 0.29 -6.81 -15.16
C GLY A 91 -0.16 -6.84 -13.71
N PHE A 92 0.26 -7.89 -13.02
CA PHE A 92 0.07 -8.11 -11.58
C PHE A 92 1.43 -8.12 -10.86
N ASN A 93 2.24 -7.07 -11.10
CA ASN A 93 3.62 -6.98 -10.63
C ASN A 93 3.75 -6.18 -9.31
N SER A 94 2.64 -5.79 -8.68
CA SER A 94 2.66 -5.12 -7.38
C SER A 94 2.67 -6.14 -6.23
N CYS A 95 2.69 -5.67 -4.97
CA CYS A 95 2.80 -6.55 -3.83
C CYS A 95 1.68 -7.62 -3.80
N TYR A 96 2.00 -8.82 -3.35
CA TYR A 96 1.08 -9.98 -3.28
C TYR A 96 0.36 -10.28 -4.61
N HIS A 97 1.04 -10.08 -5.72
CA HIS A 97 0.47 -10.28 -7.05
C HIS A 97 -0.77 -9.40 -7.27
N GLY A 98 -0.70 -8.15 -6.83
CA GLY A 98 -1.71 -7.13 -7.08
C GLY A 98 -1.51 -6.44 -8.43
N PRO A 99 -2.53 -5.72 -8.94
CA PRO A 99 -2.43 -5.03 -10.22
C PRO A 99 -1.35 -3.95 -10.19
N SER A 100 -0.64 -3.82 -11.30
CA SER A 100 0.40 -2.82 -11.52
C SER A 100 0.10 -1.98 -12.75
N PHE A 101 0.58 -0.71 -12.75
CA PHE A 101 0.25 0.25 -13.79
C PHE A 101 1.46 1.07 -14.21
N GLN A 102 1.51 1.41 -15.50
CA GLN A 102 2.37 2.46 -16.02
C GLN A 102 1.60 3.78 -16.06
N ILE A 103 2.24 4.86 -15.61
CA ILE A 103 1.63 6.19 -15.53
C ILE A 103 2.17 7.10 -16.62
N TYR A 104 1.26 7.75 -17.34
CA TYR A 104 1.55 8.67 -18.43
C TYR A 104 0.92 10.03 -18.13
N LEU A 105 1.74 11.02 -17.82
CA LEU A 105 1.29 12.37 -17.50
C LEU A 105 0.98 13.16 -18.78
N ALA A 106 -0.10 13.94 -18.74
CA ALA A 106 -0.49 14.82 -19.82
C ALA A 106 0.52 15.95 -20.01
N SER A 107 0.90 16.22 -21.24
CA SER A 107 1.82 17.28 -21.60
C SER A 107 1.28 18.12 -22.76
N LYS A 108 2.00 19.18 -23.15
CA LYS A 108 1.65 20.00 -24.32
C LYS A 108 1.68 19.22 -25.64
N ASN A 109 2.47 18.13 -25.68
CA ASN A 109 2.72 17.36 -26.91
C ASN A 109 2.12 15.93 -26.88
N GLY A 110 1.21 15.66 -25.95
CA GLY A 110 0.63 14.33 -25.73
C GLY A 110 0.91 13.82 -24.32
N PHE A 111 1.17 12.54 -24.17
CA PHE A 111 1.42 11.90 -22.89
C PHE A 111 2.88 11.51 -22.75
N VAL A 112 3.42 11.64 -21.54
CA VAL A 112 4.82 11.31 -21.23
C VAL A 112 4.82 10.30 -20.09
N TYR A 113 5.52 9.18 -20.29
CA TYR A 113 5.74 8.20 -19.23
C TYR A 113 6.43 8.84 -18.04
N SER A 114 5.93 8.57 -16.84
CA SER A 114 6.51 9.02 -15.57
C SER A 114 7.00 7.82 -14.78
N ASP A 115 8.32 7.70 -14.61
CA ASP A 115 8.95 6.64 -13.83
C ASP A 115 8.56 6.74 -12.35
N SER A 116 8.57 7.94 -11.79
CA SER A 116 8.29 8.17 -10.37
C SER A 116 6.86 7.80 -9.98
N PHE A 117 5.85 8.20 -10.77
CA PHE A 117 4.46 7.80 -10.53
C PHE A 117 4.24 6.32 -10.83
N THR A 118 4.89 5.77 -11.86
CA THR A 118 4.82 4.35 -12.18
C THR A 118 5.33 3.50 -11.01
N ARG A 119 6.43 3.90 -10.38
CA ARG A 119 6.94 3.22 -9.19
C ARG A 119 5.95 3.25 -8.03
N LEU A 120 5.18 4.33 -7.83
CA LEU A 120 4.13 4.33 -6.82
C LEU A 120 3.00 3.33 -7.13
N ALA A 121 2.78 2.99 -8.40
CA ALA A 121 1.76 2.02 -8.84
C ALA A 121 2.29 0.58 -9.00
N GLN A 122 3.59 0.34 -8.78
CA GLN A 122 4.25 -0.96 -8.94
C GLN A 122 4.93 -1.43 -7.65
N ASP A 123 5.70 -0.56 -6.97
CA ASP A 123 6.49 -0.92 -5.78
C ASP A 123 5.64 -1.06 -4.51
N TYR A 124 4.35 -0.68 -4.55
CA TYR A 124 3.39 -0.74 -3.45
C TYR A 124 2.28 -1.78 -3.72
N CYS A 125 1.24 -1.82 -2.89
CA CYS A 125 0.18 -2.81 -3.03
C CYS A 125 -0.95 -2.28 -3.91
N GLY A 126 -0.76 -2.31 -5.21
CA GLY A 126 -1.69 -1.85 -6.23
C GLY A 126 -1.57 -0.36 -6.56
N MET A 127 -2.55 0.15 -7.28
CA MET A 127 -2.61 1.55 -7.66
C MET A 127 -2.74 2.45 -6.42
N PHE A 128 -2.00 3.54 -6.40
CA PHE A 128 -2.10 4.56 -5.38
C PHE A 128 -3.48 5.25 -5.41
N SER A 129 -3.93 5.75 -4.29
CA SER A 129 -5.14 6.58 -4.19
C SER A 129 -4.81 8.07 -4.34
N VAL A 130 -5.79 8.85 -4.81
CA VAL A 130 -5.67 10.28 -5.07
C VAL A 130 -6.75 11.03 -4.32
N ASP A 131 -6.36 11.96 -3.47
CA ASP A 131 -7.24 12.93 -2.81
C ASP A 131 -7.09 14.27 -3.53
N HIS A 132 -8.03 14.57 -4.41
CA HIS A 132 -8.04 15.82 -5.18
C HIS A 132 -8.36 17.07 -4.35
N GLU A 133 -9.02 16.91 -3.21
CA GLU A 133 -9.35 18.06 -2.34
C GLU A 133 -8.11 18.56 -1.61
N ASN A 134 -7.27 17.64 -1.15
CA ASN A 134 -6.05 17.95 -0.41
C ASN A 134 -4.77 17.87 -1.26
N GLU A 135 -4.88 17.47 -2.53
CA GLU A 135 -3.76 17.25 -3.46
C GLU A 135 -2.73 16.25 -2.89
N ILE A 136 -3.24 15.13 -2.36
CA ILE A 136 -2.43 14.07 -1.73
C ILE A 136 -2.56 12.77 -2.54
N ILE A 137 -1.42 12.11 -2.74
CA ILE A 137 -1.33 10.74 -3.21
C ILE A 137 -1.00 9.84 -2.02
N SER A 138 -1.71 8.72 -1.89
CA SER A 138 -1.44 7.77 -0.81
C SER A 138 -1.15 6.37 -1.36
N THR A 139 -0.15 5.73 -0.79
CA THR A 139 0.24 4.34 -1.09
C THR A 139 0.16 3.48 0.16
N MET A 140 0.08 2.16 -0.04
CA MET A 140 0.12 1.19 1.05
C MET A 140 1.01 0.02 0.66
N VAL A 141 1.80 -0.45 1.61
CA VAL A 141 2.56 -1.70 1.50
C VAL A 141 2.37 -2.51 2.78
N LYS A 142 2.40 -3.84 2.68
CA LYS A 142 2.27 -4.74 3.82
C LYS A 142 3.24 -5.91 3.74
N SER A 143 3.52 -6.51 4.89
CA SER A 143 4.27 -7.76 5.01
C SER A 143 3.51 -8.73 5.92
N GLY A 144 2.90 -9.73 5.33
CA GLY A 144 2.03 -10.67 6.05
C GLY A 144 0.74 -10.01 6.58
N CYS A 145 0.30 -10.49 7.74
CA CYS A 145 -0.91 -10.02 8.42
C CYS A 145 -0.71 -8.74 9.24
N CYS A 146 0.56 -8.49 9.62
CA CYS A 146 0.80 -7.84 10.91
C CYS A 146 1.83 -6.71 10.80
N TRP A 147 2.19 -6.29 9.59
CA TRP A 147 2.97 -5.12 9.29
C TRP A 147 2.39 -4.38 8.09
N HIS A 148 2.06 -3.11 8.27
CA HIS A 148 1.54 -2.24 7.22
C HIS A 148 2.24 -0.89 7.26
N GLN A 149 2.46 -0.31 6.09
CA GLN A 149 2.93 1.06 5.97
C GLN A 149 2.03 1.83 4.99
N PHE A 150 1.60 2.99 5.40
CA PHE A 150 0.85 3.96 4.61
C PHE A 150 1.72 5.19 4.40
N SER A 151 1.82 5.66 3.17
CA SER A 151 2.69 6.79 2.83
C SER A 151 1.92 7.82 2.03
N ASN A 152 2.10 9.11 2.36
CA ASN A 152 1.47 10.22 1.68
C ASN A 152 2.50 11.09 0.97
N TYR A 153 2.13 11.50 -0.22
CA TYR A 153 2.97 12.31 -1.11
C TYR A 153 2.22 13.55 -1.56
N ILE A 154 2.91 14.67 -1.64
CA ILE A 154 2.51 15.84 -2.44
C ILE A 154 3.22 15.78 -3.79
N VAL A 155 2.75 16.58 -4.76
CA VAL A 155 3.42 16.67 -6.05
C VAL A 155 4.15 18.01 -6.16
N GLU A 156 5.46 17.94 -6.39
CA GLU A 156 6.31 19.11 -6.65
C GLU A 156 7.03 18.93 -7.99
N ASN A 157 6.84 19.86 -8.93
CA ASN A 157 7.46 19.80 -10.28
C ASN A 157 7.16 18.52 -11.07
N ASN A 158 5.95 18.01 -11.00
CA ASN A 158 5.51 16.72 -11.59
C ASN A 158 6.22 15.49 -11.01
N GLU A 159 6.71 15.58 -9.79
CA GLU A 159 7.35 14.47 -9.07
C GLU A 159 6.67 14.27 -7.72
N PRO A 160 6.30 13.03 -7.34
CA PRO A 160 5.77 12.74 -6.03
C PRO A 160 6.86 12.86 -4.98
N LYS A 161 6.57 13.58 -3.91
CA LYS A 161 7.47 13.81 -2.78
C LYS A 161 6.82 13.32 -1.49
N LEU A 162 7.45 12.38 -0.82
CA LEU A 162 7.01 11.85 0.47
C LEU A 162 6.94 12.97 1.51
N VAL A 163 5.79 13.10 2.17
CA VAL A 163 5.57 14.07 3.25
C VAL A 163 5.20 13.43 4.57
N SER A 164 4.61 12.24 4.56
CA SER A 164 4.40 11.47 5.78
C SER A 164 4.35 9.96 5.50
N SER A 165 4.73 9.17 6.48
CA SER A 165 4.45 7.75 6.52
C SER A 165 3.98 7.33 7.91
N TYR A 166 3.11 6.32 7.96
CA TYR A 166 2.66 5.66 9.17
C TYR A 166 2.86 4.16 9.01
N THR A 167 3.52 3.55 9.97
CA THR A 167 3.74 2.10 10.01
C THR A 167 3.11 1.54 11.28
N ASP A 168 2.29 0.50 11.14
CA ASP A 168 1.88 -0.38 12.23
C ASP A 168 2.60 -1.72 12.13
N ASP A 169 3.13 -2.19 13.25
CA ASP A 169 3.87 -3.44 13.35
C ASP A 169 3.42 -4.21 14.60
N SER A 170 2.67 -5.27 14.37
CA SER A 170 2.20 -6.22 15.39
C SER A 170 2.80 -7.62 15.20
N GLN A 171 3.94 -7.73 14.53
CA GLN A 171 4.62 -9.02 14.31
C GLN A 171 5.12 -9.66 15.61
N ASN A 172 5.30 -8.87 16.64
CA ASN A 172 5.74 -9.30 17.96
C ASN A 172 4.60 -9.26 19.00
N ASP A 173 3.37 -9.63 18.60
CA ASP A 173 2.23 -9.73 19.51
C ASP A 173 2.64 -10.35 20.88
N PRO A 174 2.35 -9.70 22.01
CA PRO A 174 1.43 -8.57 22.24
C PRO A 174 2.06 -7.17 22.16
N ILE A 175 3.24 -7.03 21.60
CA ILE A 175 3.91 -5.74 21.44
C ILE A 175 3.55 -5.14 20.08
N TYR A 176 3.04 -3.92 20.10
CA TYR A 176 2.67 -3.12 18.93
C TYR A 176 3.61 -1.94 18.81
N ILE A 177 4.19 -1.77 17.64
CA ILE A 177 5.09 -0.66 17.34
C ILE A 177 4.46 0.18 16.25
N GLU A 178 4.20 1.43 16.56
CA GLU A 178 3.76 2.44 15.61
C GLU A 178 4.91 3.40 15.32
N ARG A 179 5.14 3.69 14.03
CA ARG A 179 6.12 4.67 13.57
C ARG A 179 5.41 5.68 12.71
N THR A 180 5.58 6.94 13.02
CA THR A 180 5.13 8.05 12.19
C THR A 180 6.33 8.85 11.74
N GLU A 181 6.45 9.10 10.45
CA GLU A 181 7.42 10.03 9.89
C GLU A 181 6.67 11.19 9.26
N GLU A 182 7.08 12.40 9.55
CA GLU A 182 6.47 13.61 9.02
C GLU A 182 7.53 14.61 8.53
N TRP A 183 7.25 15.27 7.39
CA TRP A 183 8.11 16.32 6.86
C TRP A 183 7.93 17.62 7.64
N ASP A 184 8.98 18.08 8.34
CA ASP A 184 8.97 19.31 9.17
C ASP A 184 9.26 20.59 8.37
N GLY A 185 9.36 20.48 7.04
CA GLY A 185 9.80 21.56 6.14
C GLY A 185 11.29 21.49 5.77
N LYS A 186 12.08 20.61 6.42
CA LYS A 186 13.52 20.44 6.18
C LYS A 186 13.95 18.99 6.08
N LYS A 187 13.35 18.12 6.89
CA LYS A 187 13.66 16.68 6.96
C LYS A 187 12.45 15.89 7.41
N MET A 188 12.49 14.58 7.20
CA MET A 188 11.56 13.66 7.85
C MET A 188 11.92 13.55 9.34
N VAL A 189 10.91 13.63 10.20
CA VAL A 189 11.04 13.48 11.65
C VAL A 189 10.26 12.24 12.07
N GLU A 190 10.97 11.29 12.64
CA GLU A 190 10.38 10.03 13.12
C GLU A 190 9.91 10.17 14.58
N THR A 191 8.74 9.60 14.84
CA THR A 191 8.20 9.36 16.19
C THR A 191 7.84 7.88 16.28
N VAL A 192 8.30 7.21 17.34
CA VAL A 192 8.03 5.80 17.62
C VAL A 192 7.23 5.67 18.89
N SER A 193 6.12 4.94 18.84
CA SER A 193 5.33 4.53 19.99
C SER A 193 5.32 3.00 20.07
N THR A 194 5.47 2.46 21.26
CA THR A 194 5.42 1.02 21.52
C THR A 194 4.42 0.75 22.62
N SER A 195 3.39 -0.02 22.34
CA SER A 195 2.35 -0.39 23.30
C SER A 195 2.30 -1.90 23.53
N ILE A 196 1.58 -2.33 24.57
CA ILE A 196 1.34 -3.74 24.87
C ILE A 196 -0.16 -3.97 25.04
N GLU A 197 -0.69 -4.94 24.32
CA GLU A 197 -2.10 -5.39 24.42
C GLU A 197 -2.14 -6.81 25.00
N LEU A 198 -2.72 -6.95 26.19
CA LEU A 198 -2.79 -8.23 26.90
C LEU A 198 -4.16 -8.90 26.79
N GLU A 199 -5.12 -8.29 26.09
CA GLU A 199 -6.50 -8.78 25.95
C GLU A 199 -6.62 -9.80 24.80
N SER A 200 -5.85 -10.90 24.85
CA SER A 200 -5.89 -11.97 23.86
C SER A 200 -6.04 -13.33 24.57
N GLU A 201 -6.77 -14.26 23.96
CA GLU A 201 -7.05 -15.59 24.55
C GLU A 201 -5.79 -16.42 24.84
N ASN A 202 -4.72 -16.16 24.12
CA ASN A 202 -3.42 -16.83 24.26
C ASN A 202 -2.44 -16.12 25.20
N ILE A 203 -2.83 -14.98 25.76
CA ILE A 203 -2.00 -14.18 26.66
C ILE A 203 -2.61 -14.19 28.05
N LYS A 204 -1.77 -14.43 29.06
CA LYS A 204 -2.17 -14.45 30.46
C LYS A 204 -1.29 -13.49 31.25
N GLU A 205 -1.88 -12.38 31.70
CA GLU A 205 -1.24 -11.52 32.68
C GLU A 205 -1.19 -12.26 34.03
N TYR A 206 0.01 -12.39 34.59
CA TYR A 206 0.21 -12.96 35.91
C TYR A 206 0.25 -11.89 36.95
N PHE A 207 0.83 -10.75 36.61
CA PHE A 207 1.16 -9.75 37.63
C PHE A 207 1.41 -8.40 36.99
N LYS A 208 0.78 -7.38 37.53
CA LYS A 208 1.04 -5.99 37.17
C LYS A 208 1.16 -5.16 38.43
N PHE A 209 2.21 -4.36 38.55
CA PHE A 209 2.36 -3.42 39.65
C PHE A 209 2.99 -2.10 39.24
N HIS A 210 2.56 -1.05 39.90
CA HIS A 210 3.06 0.29 39.70
C HIS A 210 4.24 0.59 40.61
N VAL A 211 5.26 1.24 40.08
CA VAL A 211 6.43 1.71 40.84
C VAL A 211 6.38 3.23 40.96
N ASP A 212 5.76 3.74 42.01
CA ASP A 212 5.50 5.17 42.21
C ASP A 212 6.72 6.08 42.03
N LYS A 213 7.89 5.64 42.53
CA LYS A 213 9.13 6.42 42.50
C LYS A 213 9.57 6.83 41.09
N VAL A 214 9.26 5.99 40.07
CA VAL A 214 9.67 6.20 38.67
C VAL A 214 8.47 6.35 37.77
N ASN A 215 7.24 6.24 38.30
CA ASN A 215 5.98 6.31 37.57
C ASN A 215 5.92 5.33 36.39
N LYS A 216 6.19 4.05 36.64
CA LYS A 216 6.24 2.99 35.64
C LYS A 216 5.47 1.77 36.11
N ASP A 217 4.85 1.07 35.19
CA ASP A 217 4.26 -0.25 35.41
C ASP A 217 5.24 -1.34 35.00
N ILE A 218 5.31 -2.39 35.84
CA ILE A 218 5.99 -3.64 35.48
C ILE A 218 4.92 -4.71 35.32
N ILE A 219 4.96 -5.37 34.18
CA ILE A 219 3.97 -6.35 33.75
C ILE A 219 4.66 -7.68 33.52
N LEU A 220 4.15 -8.74 34.13
CA LEU A 220 4.60 -10.10 33.94
C LEU A 220 3.47 -10.89 33.27
N TYR A 221 3.75 -11.48 32.13
CA TYR A 221 2.75 -12.19 31.33
C TYR A 221 3.33 -13.44 30.68
N ASN A 222 2.44 -14.29 30.19
CA ASN A 222 2.79 -15.53 29.49
C ASN A 222 2.04 -15.58 28.18
N ILE A 223 2.66 -16.16 27.15
CA ILE A 223 2.05 -16.40 25.85
C ILE A 223 1.93 -17.91 25.65
N ASN A 224 0.72 -18.39 25.36
CA ASN A 224 0.42 -19.79 25.07
C ASN A 224 0.85 -20.78 26.18
N ASP A 225 0.86 -20.36 27.43
CA ASP A 225 1.35 -21.14 28.58
C ASP A 225 2.78 -21.73 28.42
N ARG A 226 3.61 -21.11 27.56
CA ARG A 226 4.94 -21.65 27.21
C ARG A 226 6.08 -20.86 27.83
N MET A 227 6.01 -19.55 27.81
CA MET A 227 7.13 -18.71 28.19
C MET A 227 6.68 -17.49 28.97
N LEU A 228 7.47 -17.10 29.96
CA LEU A 228 7.22 -15.95 30.79
C LEU A 228 7.93 -14.73 30.19
N TYR A 229 7.18 -13.66 30.05
CA TYR A 229 7.65 -12.36 29.54
C TYR A 229 7.46 -11.29 30.60
N TYR A 230 8.26 -10.23 30.53
CA TYR A 230 7.98 -9.03 31.27
C TYR A 230 8.12 -7.78 30.39
N ALA A 231 7.34 -6.76 30.72
CA ALA A 231 7.42 -5.45 30.10
C ALA A 231 7.46 -4.36 31.18
N ILE A 232 8.09 -3.25 30.85
CA ILE A 232 8.06 -2.02 31.62
C ILE A 232 7.44 -0.94 30.77
N THR A 233 6.36 -0.32 31.26
CA THR A 233 5.70 0.79 30.56
C THR A 233 5.86 2.09 31.34
N ASN A 234 5.87 3.22 30.62
CA ASN A 234 5.83 4.54 31.23
C ASN A 234 4.39 4.93 31.64
N ASP A 235 4.22 6.13 32.17
CA ASP A 235 2.95 6.71 32.61
C ASP A 235 1.91 6.90 31.49
N LYS A 236 2.34 6.86 30.24
CA LYS A 236 1.48 6.92 29.02
C LYS A 236 1.11 5.54 28.49
N GLY A 237 1.60 4.47 29.12
CA GLY A 237 1.40 3.09 28.66
C GLY A 237 2.39 2.65 27.56
N ASN A 238 3.34 3.51 27.15
CA ASN A 238 4.34 3.12 26.15
C ASN A 238 5.35 2.16 26.78
N VAL A 239 5.64 1.07 26.07
CA VAL A 239 6.64 0.08 26.48
C VAL A 239 8.04 0.65 26.28
N GLU A 240 8.80 0.71 27.36
CA GLU A 240 10.20 1.15 27.35
C GLU A 240 11.17 -0.04 27.32
N LEU A 241 10.72 -1.18 27.81
CA LEU A 241 11.49 -2.42 27.82
C LEU A 241 10.55 -3.61 27.83
N TYR A 242 10.88 -4.62 27.07
CA TYR A 242 10.24 -5.94 27.13
C TYR A 242 11.29 -7.04 26.94
N TYR A 243 11.04 -8.19 27.54
CA TYR A 243 11.95 -9.34 27.47
C TYR A 243 11.16 -10.65 27.62
N PRO A 244 11.55 -11.69 26.86
CA PRO A 244 12.56 -11.69 25.81
C PRO A 244 12.08 -10.96 24.54
N VAL A 245 13.03 -10.39 23.79
CA VAL A 245 12.77 -9.65 22.53
C VAL A 245 12.58 -10.61 21.37
N ASP A 246 13.13 -11.81 21.48
CA ASP A 246 13.11 -12.80 20.41
C ASP A 246 11.91 -13.73 20.47
N SER A 247 11.57 -14.28 19.32
CA SER A 247 10.46 -15.19 19.05
C SER A 247 10.21 -16.21 20.18
N PRO A 248 8.93 -16.53 20.52
CA PRO A 248 8.57 -17.56 21.50
C PRO A 248 9.12 -18.96 21.19
N TYR A 249 9.81 -19.13 20.08
CA TYR A 249 10.45 -20.39 19.68
C TYR A 249 11.91 -20.51 20.09
N GLN A 250 12.53 -19.46 20.63
CA GLN A 250 13.87 -19.51 21.19
C GLN A 250 13.80 -19.64 22.72
N SER A 251 14.55 -20.58 23.30
CA SER A 251 14.62 -20.72 24.77
C SER A 251 15.26 -19.49 25.39
N PRO A 252 14.62 -18.79 26.32
CA PRO A 252 15.23 -17.66 26.97
C PRO A 252 16.40 -18.13 27.83
N ASP A 253 17.48 -17.36 27.82
CA ASP A 253 18.66 -17.58 28.67
C ASP A 253 18.42 -17.21 30.15
N PHE A 254 17.27 -17.60 30.71
CA PHE A 254 17.05 -17.49 32.13
C PHE A 254 17.85 -18.58 32.86
N LYS A 255 18.95 -18.23 33.47
CA LYS A 255 19.65 -19.08 34.42
C LYS A 255 19.13 -18.81 35.81
N TYR A 256 18.48 -19.78 36.40
CA TYR A 256 18.11 -19.78 37.78
C TYR A 256 19.27 -20.36 38.62
N ASP A 257 20.02 -19.52 39.32
CA ASP A 257 20.96 -19.97 40.35
C ASP A 257 20.20 -20.16 41.68
N LYS A 258 20.28 -21.41 42.17
CA LYS A 258 19.70 -21.78 43.47
C LYS A 258 20.52 -21.24 44.62
#